data_32476cf67180538eac943010cd370e51
#
_entry.id   32476cf67180538eac943010cd370e51
#
_cell.length_a   1.000
_cell.length_b   1.000
_cell.length_c   1.000
_cell.angle_alpha   90.00
_cell.angle_beta   90.00
_cell.angle_gamma   90.00
#
_symmetry.space_group_name_H-M   'P 1'
#
loop_
_entity.id
_entity.type
_entity.pdbx_description
1 polymer ?
#
loop_
_entity_poly.entity_id
_entity_poly.type
_entity_poly.pdbx_seq_one_letter_code
_entity_poly.pdbx_strand_id
1 'polypeptide(L)'
;MRGIKIMIMIGKDNYHVPHNHSSTGYCGILYLDMKPDSPKTTYIQPWNNEKDLSVLYSPEVKPGDIMIVPQHLWHYTEPNKINFKKRILSFDFVLEPVLF
;
A
#
# COMPACT_ATOMS: atom_id res chain seq x y z
N MET A 1 -4.83 16.07 -6.57
CA MET A 1 -4.89 15.28 -5.35
C MET A 1 -6.27 15.40 -4.75
N ARG A 2 -6.91 14.28 -4.48
CA ARG A 2 -8.30 14.27 -4.04
C ARG A 2 -8.50 14.10 -2.54
N GLY A 3 -7.47 13.76 -1.82
CA GLY A 3 -7.58 13.64 -0.38
C GLY A 3 -6.39 12.92 0.22
N ILE A 4 -6.29 13.06 1.51
CA ILE A 4 -5.26 12.41 2.31
C ILE A 4 -5.96 11.64 3.42
N LYS A 5 -5.57 10.39 3.57
CA LYS A 5 -6.10 9.53 4.62
C LYS A 5 -4.95 9.07 5.49
N ILE A 6 -5.05 9.36 6.76
CA ILE A 6 -4.07 8.89 7.75
C ILE A 6 -4.54 7.55 8.27
N MET A 7 -3.66 6.55 8.19
CA MET A 7 -3.97 5.23 8.63
C MET A 7 -2.97 4.78 9.68
N ILE A 8 -3.47 4.35 10.83
CA ILE A 8 -2.65 3.87 11.93
C ILE A 8 -3.04 2.42 12.20
N MET A 9 -2.08 1.51 12.11
CA MET A 9 -2.28 0.13 12.51
C MET A 9 -1.82 -0.02 13.95
N ILE A 10 -2.79 -0.14 14.86
CA ILE A 10 -2.51 -0.17 16.29
C ILE A 10 -2.66 -1.59 16.78
N GLY A 11 -1.57 -2.09 17.39
CA GLY A 11 -1.61 -3.37 18.08
C GLY A 11 -1.48 -4.58 17.15
N LYS A 12 -1.46 -5.73 17.83
CA LYS A 12 -1.28 -7.04 17.22
C LYS A 12 -2.54 -7.45 16.47
N ASP A 13 -2.36 -8.18 15.37
CA ASP A 13 -3.42 -8.78 14.55
C ASP A 13 -4.24 -7.78 13.71
N ASN A 14 -3.91 -6.50 13.69
CA ASN A 14 -4.51 -5.56 12.76
C ASN A 14 -3.99 -5.82 11.34
N TYR A 15 -4.88 -5.72 10.35
CA TYR A 15 -4.55 -6.00 8.96
C TYR A 15 -5.49 -5.27 8.02
N HIS A 16 -5.13 -5.26 6.73
CA HIS A 16 -5.98 -4.79 5.66
C HIS A 16 -6.30 -5.92 4.71
N VAL A 17 -7.57 -6.15 4.46
CA VAL A 17 -8.03 -7.14 3.47
C VAL A 17 -7.64 -6.68 2.06
N PRO A 18 -7.54 -7.61 1.09
CA PRO A 18 -7.29 -7.24 -0.30
C PRO A 18 -8.34 -6.25 -0.81
N HIS A 19 -7.87 -5.16 -1.40
CA HIS A 19 -8.75 -4.11 -1.90
C HIS A 19 -8.01 -3.29 -2.96
N ASN A 20 -8.74 -2.45 -3.68
CA ASN A 20 -8.19 -1.40 -4.52
C ASN A 20 -8.91 -0.08 -4.24
N HIS A 21 -8.39 0.99 -4.80
CA HIS A 21 -8.89 2.34 -4.51
C HIS A 21 -9.74 2.93 -5.62
N SER A 22 -10.26 2.10 -6.53
CA SER A 22 -11.05 2.58 -7.64
C SER A 22 -10.26 2.57 -8.96
N SER A 23 -10.67 3.36 -9.93
CA SER A 23 -10.31 3.09 -11.31
C SER A 23 -9.31 4.06 -11.93
N THR A 24 -9.20 5.27 -11.44
CA THR A 24 -8.38 6.30 -12.10
C THR A 24 -7.49 7.01 -11.10
N GLY A 25 -6.24 7.19 -11.48
CA GLY A 25 -5.29 7.88 -10.64
C GLY A 25 -4.36 6.95 -9.89
N TYR A 26 -3.78 7.46 -8.83
CA TYR A 26 -2.72 6.79 -8.08
C TYR A 26 -3.01 6.84 -6.60
N CYS A 27 -2.46 5.90 -5.86
CA CYS A 27 -2.40 5.99 -4.41
C CYS A 27 -0.95 5.93 -3.96
N GLY A 28 -0.68 6.63 -2.88
CA GLY A 28 0.65 6.68 -2.29
C GLY A 28 0.60 6.28 -0.83
N ILE A 29 1.69 5.72 -0.36
CA ILE A 29 1.89 5.39 1.04
C ILE A 29 3.24 5.95 1.46
N LEU A 30 3.21 6.85 2.43
CA LEU A 30 4.41 7.31 3.11
C LEU A 30 4.53 6.50 4.40
N TYR A 31 5.64 5.79 4.55
CA TYR A 31 5.90 4.98 5.73
C TYR A 31 6.55 5.85 6.80
N LEU A 32 5.86 6.02 7.93
CA LEU A 32 6.30 6.91 9.01
C LEU A 32 7.04 6.15 10.11
N ASP A 33 6.40 5.14 10.67
CA ASP A 33 6.98 4.32 11.75
C ASP A 33 6.77 2.85 11.44
N MET A 34 7.85 2.08 11.43
CA MET A 34 7.79 0.63 11.26
C MET A 34 9.09 -0.02 11.72
N LYS A 35 9.03 -1.30 12.02
CA LYS A 35 10.18 -2.15 12.32
C LYS A 35 10.45 -3.07 11.13
N PRO A 36 11.65 -3.68 11.04
CA PRO A 36 11.93 -4.61 9.93
C PRO A 36 10.95 -5.77 9.81
N ASP A 37 10.36 -6.21 10.91
CA ASP A 37 9.35 -7.28 10.93
C ASP A 37 7.91 -6.78 10.99
N SER A 38 7.68 -5.47 10.82
CA SER A 38 6.33 -4.94 10.60
C SER A 38 5.78 -5.48 9.28
N PRO A 39 4.46 -5.75 9.22
CA PRO A 39 3.86 -6.25 7.99
C PRO A 39 4.01 -5.26 6.85
N LYS A 40 4.33 -5.79 5.67
CA LYS A 40 4.49 -5.01 4.45
C LYS A 40 3.21 -5.03 3.64
N THR A 41 3.06 -4.04 2.76
CA THR A 41 1.98 -4.05 1.78
C THR A 41 2.37 -4.99 0.64
N THR A 42 1.47 -5.90 0.30
CA THR A 42 1.65 -6.83 -0.81
C THR A 42 0.71 -6.45 -1.93
N TYR A 43 1.26 -6.31 -3.13
CA TYR A 43 0.51 -5.97 -4.34
C TYR A 43 0.27 -7.21 -5.17
N ILE A 44 -0.96 -7.36 -5.67
CA ILE A 44 -1.34 -8.45 -6.57
C ILE A 44 -1.19 -7.91 -7.97
N GLN A 45 -0.22 -8.45 -8.73
CA GLN A 45 0.04 -7.95 -10.07
C GLN A 45 -1.11 -8.30 -11.01
N PRO A 46 -1.37 -7.46 -12.03
CA PRO A 46 -2.48 -7.68 -12.96
C PRO A 46 -2.15 -8.72 -14.05
N TRP A 47 -1.22 -9.62 -13.79
CA TRP A 47 -0.85 -10.72 -14.69
C TRP A 47 -0.52 -11.95 -13.88
N ASN A 48 -0.59 -13.10 -14.53
CA ASN A 48 -0.22 -14.37 -13.94
C ASN A 48 1.17 -14.80 -14.43
N ASN A 49 1.80 -15.71 -13.70
CA ASN A 49 3.06 -16.31 -14.14
C ASN A 49 2.79 -17.41 -15.18
N GLU A 50 3.86 -18.09 -15.63
CA GLU A 50 3.77 -19.15 -16.63
C GLU A 50 2.97 -20.37 -16.17
N LYS A 51 2.70 -20.50 -14.88
CA LYS A 51 1.87 -21.56 -14.30
C LYS A 51 0.43 -21.11 -14.05
N ASP A 52 0.05 -19.95 -14.59
CA ASP A 52 -1.27 -19.33 -14.42
C ASP A 52 -1.61 -19.04 -12.95
N LEU A 53 -0.61 -18.69 -12.16
CA LEU A 53 -0.76 -18.31 -10.75
C LEU A 53 -0.56 -16.81 -10.60
N SER A 54 -1.25 -16.24 -9.62
CA SER A 54 -1.11 -14.83 -9.28
C SER A 54 0.33 -14.48 -8.91
N VAL A 55 0.79 -13.32 -9.36
CA VAL A 55 2.11 -12.81 -9.03
C VAL A 55 1.96 -11.75 -7.94
N LEU A 56 2.62 -11.98 -6.82
CA LEU A 56 2.59 -11.08 -5.67
C LEU A 56 3.91 -10.32 -5.57
N TYR A 57 3.83 -9.08 -5.13
CA TYR A 57 5.00 -8.24 -4.93
C TYR A 57 4.90 -7.48 -3.61
N SER A 58 5.85 -7.72 -2.72
CA SER A 58 5.94 -7.04 -1.42
C SER A 58 7.24 -6.23 -1.41
N PRO A 59 7.19 -4.94 -1.76
CA PRO A 59 8.40 -4.14 -1.78
C PRO A 59 9.01 -3.98 -0.38
N GLU A 60 10.32 -4.00 -0.33
CA GLU A 60 11.05 -3.67 0.89
C GLU A 60 11.00 -2.15 1.08
N VAL A 61 10.49 -1.74 2.22
CA VAL A 61 10.35 -0.33 2.56
C VAL A 61 10.85 -0.08 3.98
N LYS A 62 11.21 1.17 4.25
CA LYS A 62 11.65 1.61 5.57
C LYS A 62 11.04 2.98 5.88
N PRO A 63 11.08 3.45 7.11
CA PRO A 63 10.58 4.78 7.45
C PRO A 63 11.18 5.85 6.54
N GLY A 64 10.34 6.73 6.02
CA GLY A 64 10.71 7.77 5.07
C GLY A 64 10.49 7.39 3.61
N ASP A 65 10.26 6.12 3.30
CA ASP A 65 9.99 5.69 1.93
C ASP A 65 8.56 6.01 1.52
N ILE A 66 8.40 6.29 0.23
CA ILE A 66 7.09 6.49 -0.39
C ILE A 66 6.91 5.43 -1.48
N MET A 67 5.74 4.78 -1.47
CA MET A 67 5.33 3.88 -2.53
C MET A 67 4.15 4.47 -3.27
N ILE A 68 4.25 4.58 -4.60
CA ILE A 68 3.17 5.11 -5.43
C ILE A 68 2.78 4.04 -6.44
N VAL A 69 1.48 3.73 -6.49
CA VAL A 69 0.95 2.72 -7.40
C VAL A 69 -0.36 3.20 -8.01
N PRO A 70 -0.77 2.63 -9.16
CA PRO A 70 -2.09 2.90 -9.70
C PRO A 70 -3.20 2.47 -8.72
N GLN A 71 -4.28 3.26 -8.65
CA GLN A 71 -5.37 2.97 -7.72
C GLN A 71 -6.07 1.64 -7.99
N HIS A 72 -6.07 1.16 -9.21
CA HIS A 72 -6.74 -0.09 -9.56
C HIS A 72 -5.95 -1.34 -9.14
N LEU A 73 -4.73 -1.19 -8.65
CA LEU A 73 -3.90 -2.33 -8.26
C LEU A 73 -4.37 -2.86 -6.91
N TRP A 74 -4.76 -4.12 -6.88
CA TRP A 74 -5.18 -4.78 -5.64
C TRP A 74 -3.99 -4.99 -4.71
N HIS A 75 -4.21 -4.77 -3.44
CA HIS A 75 -3.17 -4.92 -2.43
C HIS A 75 -3.78 -5.27 -1.07
N TYR A 76 -2.93 -5.76 -0.17
CA TYR A 76 -3.32 -6.11 1.18
C TYR A 76 -2.13 -6.00 2.13
N THR A 77 -2.42 -6.03 3.42
CA THR A 77 -1.39 -6.05 4.47
C THR A 77 -1.71 -7.20 5.41
N GLU A 78 -0.70 -8.06 5.63
CA GLU A 78 -0.80 -9.17 6.56
C GLU A 78 -1.04 -8.67 7.99
N PRO A 79 -1.61 -9.50 8.88
CA PRO A 79 -1.79 -9.12 10.28
C PRO A 79 -0.48 -8.72 10.95
N ASN A 80 -0.55 -7.67 11.75
CA ASN A 80 0.60 -7.21 12.53
C ASN A 80 0.79 -8.13 13.74
N LYS A 81 1.87 -8.90 13.72
CA LYS A 81 2.17 -9.90 14.77
C LYS A 81 3.15 -9.39 15.82
N ILE A 82 3.57 -8.14 15.75
CA ILE A 82 4.54 -7.58 16.69
C ILE A 82 3.89 -6.46 17.53
N ASN A 83 4.47 -6.20 18.68
CA ASN A 83 4.01 -5.15 19.60
C ASN A 83 4.59 -3.78 19.20
N PHE A 84 4.45 -3.43 17.94
CA PHE A 84 4.89 -2.14 17.45
C PHE A 84 3.83 -1.55 16.54
N LYS A 85 3.41 -0.32 16.85
CA LYS A 85 2.44 0.40 16.05
C LYS A 85 3.09 0.90 14.76
N LYS A 86 2.69 0.33 13.65
CA LYS A 86 3.08 0.82 12.33
C LYS A 86 2.23 2.03 11.99
N ARG A 87 2.85 3.10 11.53
CA ARG A 87 2.16 4.32 11.09
C ARG A 87 2.47 4.59 9.63
N ILE A 88 1.42 4.87 8.89
CA ILE A 88 1.54 5.25 7.48
C ILE A 88 0.63 6.44 7.21
N LEU A 89 1.00 7.20 6.19
CA LEU A 89 0.15 8.23 5.60
C LEU A 89 -0.24 7.74 4.22
N SER A 90 -1.52 7.46 4.03
CA SER A 90 -2.05 6.99 2.76
C SER A 90 -2.80 8.12 2.08
N PHE A 91 -2.61 8.28 0.78
CA PHE A 91 -3.28 9.34 0.02
C PHE A 91 -3.57 8.88 -1.40
N ASP A 92 -4.64 9.43 -1.95
CA ASP A 92 -5.05 9.19 -3.33
C ASP A 92 -4.93 10.50 -4.11
N PHE A 93 -4.51 10.41 -5.38
CA PHE A 93 -4.41 11.59 -6.22
C PHE A 93 -4.62 11.23 -7.69
N VAL A 94 -4.94 12.25 -8.45
CA VAL A 94 -5.12 12.14 -9.89
C VAL A 94 -4.16 13.13 -10.54
N LEU A 95 -3.47 12.68 -11.57
CA LEU A 95 -2.63 13.56 -12.38
C LEU A 95 -3.49 14.21 -13.45
N GLU A 96 -3.40 15.52 -13.56
CA GLU A 96 -4.11 16.29 -14.57
C GLU A 96 -3.13 16.85 -15.56
N PRO A 97 -3.46 16.83 -16.87
CA PRO A 97 -2.60 17.46 -17.87
C PRO A 97 -2.47 18.95 -17.61
N VAL A 98 -1.26 19.46 -17.77
CA VAL A 98 -1.01 20.91 -17.73
C VAL A 98 -0.99 21.39 -19.17
N LEU A 99 -1.85 22.36 -19.47
CA LEU A 99 -1.89 22.97 -20.80
C LEU A 99 -0.99 24.20 -20.79
N PHE A 100 -0.11 24.26 -21.76
CA PHE A 100 0.80 25.37 -21.94
C PHE A 100 0.38 26.19 -23.15
#